data_77319613fccb8d23dd64ba239bad1abd
#
_entry.id   77319613fccb8d23dd64ba239bad1abd
#
_cell.length_a   1.000
_cell.length_b   1.000
_cell.length_c   1.000
_cell.angle_alpha   90.00
_cell.angle_beta   90.00
_cell.angle_gamma   90.00
#
_symmetry.space_group_name_H-M   'P 1'
#
loop_
_entity.id
_entity.type
_entity.pdbx_description
1 polymer ?
#
loop_
_entity_poly.entity_id
_entity_poly.type
_entity_poly.pdbx_seq_one_letter_code
_entity_poly.pdbx_strand_id
1 'polypeptide(L)'
;MADTVQFDLVSPERLLSSVEAKEVQIPGAEGDMTALPEHAPLITTLRPGVLRVISSEGEAEYVVTGGFAEISPSGISVLAERAVPKGEMTQEAFDEMVSEAKDKLAKAQETFVNEPGPVDDAAKLLADMVAMGGEIGLGAN
;
A
#
# COMPACT_ATOMS: atom_id res chain seq x y z
N MET A 1 27.11 -9.52 8.23
CA MET A 1 26.12 -8.47 7.92
C MET A 1 25.30 -8.93 6.72
N ALA A 2 24.00 -8.90 6.84
CA ALA A 2 23.13 -9.35 5.75
C ALA A 2 23.01 -8.28 4.68
N ASP A 3 23.17 -8.67 3.41
CA ASP A 3 22.99 -7.77 2.27
C ASP A 3 21.56 -7.77 1.76
N THR A 4 20.76 -8.75 2.19
CA THR A 4 19.37 -8.90 1.80
C THR A 4 18.51 -9.26 2.99
N VAL A 5 17.20 -9.10 2.82
CA VAL A 5 16.19 -9.49 3.80
C VAL A 5 15.04 -10.18 3.08
N GLN A 6 14.50 -11.23 3.69
CA GLN A 6 13.36 -11.94 3.09
C GLN A 6 12.16 -10.99 3.03
N PHE A 7 11.55 -10.86 1.86
CA PHE A 7 10.37 -10.05 1.64
C PHE A 7 9.23 -10.90 1.09
N ASP A 8 8.06 -10.76 1.69
CA ASP A 8 6.84 -11.41 1.24
C ASP A 8 5.73 -10.38 1.14
N LEU A 9 5.02 -10.41 0.01
CA LEU A 9 3.84 -9.57 -0.21
C LEU A 9 2.65 -10.48 -0.51
N VAL A 10 1.64 -10.42 0.33
CA VAL A 10 0.47 -11.30 0.25
C VAL A 10 -0.81 -10.47 0.26
N SER A 11 -1.76 -10.86 -0.56
CA SER A 11 -3.15 -10.38 -0.49
C SER A 11 -4.05 -11.59 -0.19
N PRO A 12 -5.32 -11.39 0.16
CA PRO A 12 -6.21 -12.53 0.42
C PRO A 12 -6.32 -13.50 -0.75
N GLU A 13 -6.13 -13.02 -1.96
CA GLU A 13 -6.29 -13.85 -3.16
C GLU A 13 -5.02 -14.58 -3.58
N ARG A 14 -3.84 -14.04 -3.29
CA ARG A 14 -2.59 -14.63 -3.78
C ARG A 14 -1.33 -14.11 -3.10
N LEU A 15 -0.27 -14.86 -3.25
CA LEU A 15 1.09 -14.43 -2.94
C LEU A 15 1.62 -13.67 -4.15
N LEU A 16 1.94 -12.39 -3.98
CA LEU A 16 2.42 -11.53 -5.06
C LEU A 16 3.92 -11.60 -5.25
N SER A 17 4.66 -11.69 -4.15
CA SER A 17 6.12 -11.70 -4.18
C SER A 17 6.67 -12.42 -2.96
N SER A 18 7.76 -13.15 -3.17
CA SER A 18 8.54 -13.76 -2.10
C SER A 18 9.98 -13.81 -2.62
N VAL A 19 10.79 -12.85 -2.20
CA VAL A 19 12.15 -12.67 -2.71
C VAL A 19 13.09 -12.19 -1.62
N GLU A 20 14.38 -12.32 -1.84
CA GLU A 20 15.37 -11.67 -1.01
C GLU A 20 15.59 -10.26 -1.55
N ALA A 21 15.19 -9.27 -0.76
CA ALA A 21 15.22 -7.88 -1.17
C ALA A 21 16.45 -7.15 -0.60
N LYS A 22 16.94 -6.20 -1.36
CA LYS A 22 17.99 -5.29 -0.88
C LYS A 22 17.36 -4.09 -0.19
N GLU A 23 16.15 -3.71 -0.63
CA GLU A 23 15.45 -2.55 -0.12
C GLU A 23 13.98 -2.66 -0.49
N VAL A 24 13.10 -2.24 0.41
CA VAL A 24 11.67 -2.18 0.15
C VAL A 24 11.17 -0.79 0.52
N GLN A 25 10.54 -0.09 -0.42
CA GLN A 25 9.94 1.20 -0.18
C GLN A 25 8.44 0.99 0.03
N ILE A 26 7.95 1.40 1.20
CA ILE A 26 6.61 1.07 1.69
C ILE A 26 5.77 2.33 1.87
N PRO A 27 4.54 2.38 1.32
CA PRO A 27 3.65 3.52 1.54
C PRO A 27 2.93 3.38 2.89
N GLY A 28 3.60 3.81 3.96
CA GLY A 28 3.02 3.78 5.30
C GLY A 28 1.92 4.84 5.46
N ALA A 29 1.01 4.59 6.39
CA ALA A 29 -0.10 5.51 6.66
C ALA A 29 0.39 6.89 7.12
N GLU A 30 1.52 6.95 7.80
CA GLU A 30 2.09 8.20 8.30
C GLU A 30 3.17 8.78 7.39
N GLY A 31 3.48 8.13 6.28
CA GLY A 31 4.47 8.58 5.32
C GLY A 31 5.22 7.42 4.71
N ASP A 32 5.94 7.71 3.62
CA ASP A 32 6.77 6.72 2.95
C ASP A 32 7.92 6.29 3.86
N MET A 33 8.25 5.01 3.80
CA MET A 33 9.38 4.49 4.54
C MET A 33 10.19 3.54 3.68
N THR A 34 11.46 3.42 3.99
CA THR A 34 12.37 2.50 3.33
C THR A 34 12.88 1.49 4.33
N ALA A 35 12.61 0.22 4.07
CA ALA A 35 13.10 -0.87 4.91
C ALA A 35 14.33 -1.50 4.28
N LEU A 36 15.40 -1.57 5.04
CA LEU A 36 16.68 -2.17 4.65
C LEU A 36 16.92 -3.44 5.47
N PRO A 37 17.87 -4.30 5.04
CA PRO A 37 18.23 -5.47 5.86
C PRO A 37 18.60 -5.04 7.28
N GLU A 38 18.25 -5.89 8.24
CA GLU A 38 18.54 -5.63 9.67
C GLU A 38 17.83 -4.42 10.27
N HIS A 39 16.74 -3.97 9.62
CA HIS A 39 15.93 -2.88 10.15
C HIS A 39 15.31 -3.24 11.51
N ALA A 40 15.24 -2.26 12.41
CA ALA A 40 14.61 -2.46 13.72
C ALA A 40 13.15 -2.87 13.57
N PRO A 41 12.63 -3.69 14.48
CA PRO A 41 11.23 -4.13 14.39
C PRO A 41 10.25 -2.96 14.37
N LEU A 42 9.28 -3.06 13.45
CA LEU A 42 8.26 -2.03 13.29
C LEU A 42 7.03 -2.64 12.62
N ILE A 43 5.86 -2.20 13.05
CA ILE A 43 4.60 -2.53 12.37
C ILE A 43 3.96 -1.22 11.97
N THR A 44 3.55 -1.11 10.71
CA THR A 44 2.86 0.08 10.21
C THR A 44 1.67 -0.32 9.34
N THR A 45 0.63 0.50 9.37
CA THR A 45 -0.49 0.32 8.44
C THR A 45 -0.12 0.94 7.10
N LEU A 46 -0.77 0.48 6.05
CA LEU A 46 -0.54 0.94 4.69
C LEU A 46 -1.60 1.95 4.27
N ARG A 47 -1.16 3.00 3.55
CA ARG A 47 -2.08 3.83 2.80
C ARG A 47 -2.09 3.34 1.34
N PRO A 48 -3.11 3.67 0.54
CA PRO A 48 -3.05 3.41 -0.90
C PRO A 48 -1.79 4.03 -1.49
N GLY A 49 -1.00 3.25 -2.19
CA GLY A 49 0.26 3.74 -2.73
C GLY A 49 0.99 2.67 -3.52
N VAL A 50 2.21 3.02 -3.94
CA VAL A 50 3.08 2.12 -4.68
C VAL A 50 4.16 1.59 -3.74
N LEU A 51 4.25 0.27 -3.66
CA LEU A 51 5.29 -0.42 -2.93
C LEU A 51 6.35 -0.85 -3.94
N ARG A 52 7.60 -0.54 -3.67
CA ARG A 52 8.72 -0.88 -4.55
C ARG A 52 9.67 -1.83 -3.86
N VAL A 53 10.02 -2.91 -4.54
CA VAL A 53 10.96 -3.92 -4.06
C VAL A 53 12.19 -3.92 -4.95
N ILE A 54 13.34 -3.74 -4.35
CA ILE A 54 14.62 -3.75 -5.08
C ILE A 54 15.37 -5.01 -4.66
N SER A 55 15.71 -5.85 -5.64
CA SER A 55 16.43 -7.10 -5.41
C SER A 55 17.54 -7.27 -6.46
N SER A 56 18.28 -8.37 -6.37
CA SER A 56 19.28 -8.68 -7.36
C SER A 56 18.69 -8.90 -8.75
N GLU A 57 17.40 -9.21 -8.83
CA GLU A 57 16.69 -9.43 -10.09
C GLU A 57 16.14 -8.13 -10.70
N GLY A 58 16.31 -7.00 -10.02
CA GLY A 58 15.84 -5.70 -10.46
C GLY A 58 14.81 -5.09 -9.54
N GLU A 59 14.01 -4.20 -10.06
CA GLU A 59 12.94 -3.53 -9.32
C GLU A 59 11.58 -4.07 -9.71
N ALA A 60 10.71 -4.25 -8.72
CA ALA A 60 9.32 -4.58 -8.94
C ALA A 60 8.45 -3.59 -8.20
N GLU A 61 7.36 -3.16 -8.81
CA GLU A 61 6.44 -2.20 -8.21
C GLU A 61 5.03 -2.79 -8.14
N TYR A 62 4.38 -2.55 -7.01
CA TYR A 62 3.02 -3.05 -6.75
C TYR A 62 2.15 -1.92 -6.25
N VAL A 63 0.91 -1.87 -6.73
CA VAL A 63 -0.11 -0.98 -6.17
C VAL A 63 -0.75 -1.72 -5.00
N VAL A 64 -0.71 -1.13 -3.82
CA VAL A 64 -1.29 -1.72 -2.62
C VAL A 64 -2.30 -0.78 -1.99
N THR A 65 -3.33 -1.36 -1.39
CA THR A 65 -4.32 -0.58 -0.63
C THR A 65 -4.67 -1.33 0.63
N GLY A 66 -4.63 -0.63 1.76
CA GLY A 66 -4.98 -1.21 3.05
C GLY A 66 -4.03 -2.29 3.53
N GLY A 67 -4.24 -2.73 4.76
CA GLY A 67 -3.40 -3.75 5.36
C GLY A 67 -2.26 -3.17 6.17
N PHE A 68 -1.23 -3.99 6.38
CA PHE A 68 -0.10 -3.56 7.20
C PHE A 68 1.20 -4.24 6.77
N ALA A 69 2.31 -3.64 7.19
CA ALA A 69 3.65 -4.18 6.99
C ALA A 69 4.28 -4.45 8.35
N GLU A 70 4.88 -5.62 8.49
CA GLU A 70 5.65 -6.00 9.65
C GLU A 70 7.11 -6.12 9.23
N ILE A 71 7.96 -5.32 9.86
CA ILE A 71 9.38 -5.25 9.54
C ILE A 71 10.18 -5.78 10.72
N SER A 72 11.14 -6.64 10.44
CA SER A 72 12.06 -7.15 11.45
C SER A 72 13.45 -7.31 10.83
N PRO A 73 14.49 -7.53 11.64
CA PRO A 73 15.84 -7.74 11.08
C PRO A 73 15.93 -8.91 10.12
N SER A 74 15.07 -9.93 10.27
CA SER A 74 15.12 -11.15 9.47
C SER A 74 14.08 -11.21 8.36
N GLY A 75 13.12 -10.30 8.32
CA GLY A 75 12.08 -10.37 7.31
C GLY A 75 11.17 -9.17 7.27
N ILE A 76 10.57 -8.97 6.11
CA ILE A 76 9.57 -7.94 5.89
C ILE A 76 8.35 -8.66 5.31
N SER A 77 7.23 -8.58 6.03
CA SER A 77 5.96 -9.18 5.60
C SER A 77 4.94 -8.09 5.36
N VAL A 78 4.37 -8.05 4.17
CA VAL A 78 3.32 -7.10 3.84
C VAL A 78 2.05 -7.87 3.54
N LEU A 79 0.99 -7.58 4.31
CA LEU A 79 -0.33 -8.15 4.11
C LEU A 79 -1.25 -7.02 3.66
N ALA A 80 -1.48 -6.94 2.36
CA ALA A 80 -2.32 -5.90 1.76
C ALA A 80 -3.74 -6.42 1.58
N GLU A 81 -4.71 -5.54 1.77
CA GLU A 81 -6.10 -5.88 1.48
C GLU A 81 -6.28 -6.09 -0.01
N ARG A 82 -5.58 -5.30 -0.81
CA ARG A 82 -5.57 -5.42 -2.26
C ARG A 82 -4.17 -5.10 -2.75
N ALA A 83 -3.63 -5.93 -3.62
CA ALA A 83 -2.32 -5.70 -4.22
C ALA A 83 -2.31 -6.24 -5.64
N VAL A 84 -1.76 -5.46 -6.56
CA VAL A 84 -1.56 -5.90 -7.94
C VAL A 84 -0.23 -5.35 -8.45
N PRO A 85 0.46 -6.08 -9.34
CA PRO A 85 1.63 -5.51 -10.00
C PRO A 85 1.24 -4.21 -10.71
N LYS A 86 2.08 -3.20 -10.61
CA LYS A 86 1.80 -1.88 -11.19
C LYS A 86 1.44 -1.97 -12.68
N GLY A 87 2.13 -2.85 -13.42
CA GLY A 87 1.87 -3.03 -14.85
C GLY A 87 0.53 -3.65 -15.18
N GLU A 88 -0.14 -4.26 -14.20
CA GLU A 88 -1.47 -4.85 -14.37
C GLU A 88 -2.59 -3.89 -13.97
N MET A 89 -2.28 -2.71 -13.44
CA MET A 89 -3.28 -1.73 -13.05
C MET A 89 -3.84 -1.04 -14.29
N THR A 90 -5.17 -0.98 -14.38
CA THR A 90 -5.86 -0.32 -15.50
C THR A 90 -6.59 0.91 -15.00
N GLN A 91 -6.93 1.82 -15.91
CA GLN A 91 -7.73 2.98 -15.58
C GLN A 91 -9.09 2.56 -15.03
N GLU A 92 -9.70 1.52 -15.60
CA GLU A 92 -10.98 0.99 -15.14
C GLU A 92 -10.90 0.47 -13.70
N ALA A 93 -9.87 -0.30 -13.38
CA ALA A 93 -9.68 -0.81 -12.02
C ALA A 93 -9.43 0.34 -11.03
N PHE A 94 -8.64 1.33 -11.43
CA PHE A 94 -8.37 2.50 -10.60
C PHE A 94 -9.66 3.31 -10.35
N ASP A 95 -10.46 3.54 -11.39
CA ASP A 95 -11.72 4.27 -11.28
C ASP A 95 -12.67 3.56 -10.30
N GLU A 96 -12.71 2.24 -10.34
CA GLU A 96 -13.51 1.45 -9.41
C GLU A 96 -13.03 1.63 -7.96
N MET A 97 -11.73 1.63 -7.75
CA MET A 97 -11.15 1.84 -6.41
C MET A 97 -11.47 3.24 -5.88
N VAL A 98 -11.40 4.26 -6.73
CA VAL A 98 -11.76 5.64 -6.35
C VAL A 98 -13.25 5.72 -6.04
N SER A 99 -14.09 5.06 -6.83
CA SER A 99 -15.54 5.03 -6.61
C SER A 99 -15.87 4.39 -5.26
N GLU A 100 -15.22 3.28 -4.91
CA GLU A 100 -15.41 2.63 -3.60
C GLU A 100 -15.01 3.57 -2.46
N ALA A 101 -13.92 4.32 -2.61
CA ALA A 101 -13.47 5.27 -1.59
C ALA A 101 -14.46 6.43 -1.45
N LYS A 102 -15.03 6.91 -2.55
CA LYS A 102 -16.06 7.96 -2.51
C LYS A 102 -17.32 7.47 -1.81
N ASP A 103 -17.71 6.22 -2.05
CA ASP A 103 -18.88 5.61 -1.39
C ASP A 103 -18.66 5.48 0.11
N LYS A 104 -17.47 5.11 0.53
CA LYS A 104 -17.12 5.03 1.96
C LYS A 104 -17.21 6.39 2.63
N LEU A 105 -16.75 7.44 1.94
CA LEU A 105 -16.84 8.81 2.46
C LEU A 105 -18.30 9.24 2.59
N ALA A 106 -19.11 9.00 1.57
CA ALA A 106 -20.52 9.35 1.60
C ALA A 106 -21.26 8.65 2.75
N LYS A 107 -20.99 7.35 2.94
CA LYS A 107 -21.58 6.57 4.04
C LYS A 107 -21.14 7.09 5.41
N ALA A 108 -19.87 7.46 5.54
CA ALA A 108 -19.34 7.99 6.79
C ALA A 108 -20.02 9.33 7.13
N GLN A 109 -20.22 10.20 6.13
CA GLN A 109 -20.89 11.48 6.32
C GLN A 109 -22.33 11.31 6.76
N GLU A 110 -23.03 10.30 6.25
CA GLU A 110 -24.41 10.00 6.65
C GLU A 110 -24.51 9.36 8.04
N THR A 111 -23.59 8.44 8.35
CA THR A 111 -23.64 7.63 9.57
C THR A 111 -23.07 8.37 10.78
N PHE A 112 -22.01 9.15 10.57
CA PHE A 112 -21.26 9.80 11.65
C PHE A 112 -21.36 11.32 11.58
N VAL A 113 -22.60 11.82 11.59
CA VAL A 113 -22.89 13.26 11.44
C VAL A 113 -22.16 14.13 12.47
N ASN A 114 -22.03 13.63 13.70
CA ASN A 114 -21.40 14.37 14.80
C ASN A 114 -20.02 13.83 15.20
N GLU A 115 -19.45 12.96 14.39
CA GLU A 115 -18.15 12.33 14.67
C GLU A 115 -17.20 12.59 13.51
N PRO A 116 -16.26 13.56 13.66
CA PRO A 116 -15.36 13.89 12.54
C PRO A 116 -14.34 12.79 12.21
N GLY A 117 -13.95 11.97 13.20
CA GLY A 117 -12.91 10.95 12.99
C GLY A 117 -13.18 10.00 11.83
N PRO A 118 -14.32 9.27 11.80
CA PRO A 118 -14.62 8.37 10.68
C PRO A 118 -14.73 9.07 9.33
N VAL A 119 -15.25 10.31 9.31
CA VAL A 119 -15.35 11.10 8.08
C VAL A 119 -13.96 11.51 7.60
N ASP A 120 -13.12 11.98 8.53
CA ASP A 120 -11.76 12.40 8.21
C ASP A 120 -10.93 11.21 7.69
N ASP A 121 -11.09 10.02 8.30
CA ASP A 121 -10.40 8.83 7.86
C ASP A 121 -10.82 8.43 6.44
N ALA A 122 -12.11 8.49 6.14
CA ALA A 122 -12.62 8.17 4.81
C ALA A 122 -12.17 9.19 3.77
N ALA A 123 -12.12 10.47 4.15
CA ALA A 123 -11.64 11.53 3.28
C ALA A 123 -10.16 11.37 2.97
N LYS A 124 -9.37 10.98 3.98
CA LYS A 124 -7.94 10.73 3.80
C LYS A 124 -7.71 9.53 2.87
N LEU A 125 -8.49 8.45 3.04
CA LEU A 125 -8.40 7.29 2.18
C LEU A 125 -8.63 7.69 0.71
N LEU A 126 -9.67 8.49 0.45
CA LEU A 126 -9.97 8.95 -0.89
C LEU A 126 -8.82 9.81 -1.45
N ALA A 127 -8.30 10.73 -0.65
CA ALA A 127 -7.19 11.60 -1.07
C ALA A 127 -5.94 10.76 -1.40
N ASP A 128 -5.61 9.79 -0.55
CA ASP A 128 -4.46 8.91 -0.77
C ASP A 128 -4.64 8.04 -2.02
N MET A 129 -5.89 7.59 -2.29
CA MET A 129 -6.19 6.81 -3.49
C MET A 129 -5.98 7.64 -4.75
N VAL A 130 -6.45 8.88 -4.76
CA VAL A 130 -6.26 9.80 -5.90
C VAL A 130 -4.78 10.10 -6.10
N ALA A 131 -4.04 10.33 -5.01
CA ALA A 131 -2.60 10.59 -5.08
C ALA A 131 -1.85 9.39 -5.66
N MET A 132 -2.23 8.18 -5.27
CA MET A 132 -1.64 6.96 -5.83
C MET A 132 -1.83 6.89 -7.34
N GLY A 133 -3.02 7.25 -7.83
CA GLY A 133 -3.28 7.31 -9.27
C GLY A 133 -2.30 8.21 -9.99
N GLY A 134 -2.00 9.36 -9.40
CA GLY A 134 -1.01 10.29 -9.94
C GLY A 134 0.38 9.67 -10.04
N GLU A 135 0.78 8.87 -9.06
CA GLU A 135 2.08 8.19 -9.06
C GLU A 135 2.21 7.17 -10.20
N ILE A 136 1.11 6.53 -10.58
CA ILE A 136 1.13 5.50 -11.63
C ILE A 136 0.64 6.00 -12.98
N GLY A 137 0.40 7.32 -13.11
CA GLY A 137 -0.02 7.93 -14.37
C GLY A 137 -1.48 7.78 -14.70
N LEU A 138 -2.33 7.49 -13.71
CA LEU A 138 -3.77 7.38 -13.88
C LEU A 138 -4.49 8.51 -13.14
N GLY A 139 -5.32 9.24 -13.85
CA GLY A 139 -6.09 10.32 -13.25
C GLY A 139 -7.44 9.84 -12.73
N ALA A 140 -7.91 10.47 -11.64
CA ALA A 140 -9.24 10.21 -11.10
C ALA A 140 -10.29 10.94 -11.95
N ASN A 141 -11.41 10.28 -12.20
CA ASN A 141 -12.56 10.86 -12.88
C ASN A 141 -13.63 11.31 -11.89
#